data_7f6c67b0d428daa722c9ff89889a1a24
#
_entry.id   7f6c67b0d428daa722c9ff89889a1a24
#
_cell.length_a   1.000
_cell.length_b   1.000
_cell.length_c   1.000
_cell.angle_alpha   90.00
_cell.angle_beta   90.00
_cell.angle_gamma   90.00
#
_symmetry.space_group_name_H-M   'P 1'
#
loop_
_entity.id
_entity.type
_entity.pdbx_description
1 polymer ?
#
loop_
_entity_poly.entity_id
_entity_poly.type
_entity_poly.pdbx_seq_one_letter_code
_entity_poly.pdbx_strand_id
1 'polypeptide(L)'
;MDKIVQPQIVEYLSRKADIRRVPLSGALEISPICNMDCKMCYVKMTKEQMNKAGRKTTFDEWIDLAKQAKEMGTLFLLITGGEPFLDKDFKKLYIELYNMLFVCHFQHFLLKTHITMPHL
;
A
#
# COMPACT_ATOMS: atom_id res chain seq x y z
N MET A 1 13.47 -28.28 2.49
CA MET A 1 12.65 -27.23 1.89
C MET A 1 11.38 -27.08 2.72
N ASP A 2 11.38 -26.16 3.64
CA ASP A 2 10.21 -25.92 4.49
C ASP A 2 9.11 -25.36 3.60
N LYS A 3 8.03 -26.11 3.47
CA LYS A 3 6.82 -25.60 2.82
C LYS A 3 6.32 -24.43 3.67
N ILE A 4 6.41 -23.22 3.12
CA ILE A 4 5.74 -22.07 3.69
C ILE A 4 4.25 -22.41 3.68
N VAL A 5 3.74 -22.84 4.82
CA VAL A 5 2.31 -23.08 5.01
C VAL A 5 1.64 -21.70 5.01
N GLN A 6 1.07 -21.33 3.89
CA GLN A 6 0.20 -20.15 3.88
C GLN A 6 -0.94 -20.39 4.88
N PRO A 7 -1.29 -19.39 5.70
CA PRO A 7 -2.43 -19.53 6.60
C PRO A 7 -3.67 -19.98 5.82
N GLN A 8 -4.32 -21.04 6.25
CA GLN A 8 -5.49 -21.62 5.57
C GLN A 8 -6.59 -20.59 5.29
N ILE A 9 -6.70 -19.57 6.15
CA ILE A 9 -7.67 -18.49 5.98
C ILE A 9 -7.36 -17.62 4.75
N VAL A 10 -6.08 -17.33 4.46
CA VAL A 10 -5.67 -16.53 3.30
C VAL A 10 -5.94 -17.29 2.02
N GLU A 11 -5.66 -18.60 1.99
CA GLU A 11 -5.96 -19.44 0.84
C GLU A 11 -7.47 -19.53 0.58
N TYR A 12 -8.27 -19.71 1.63
CA TYR A 12 -9.73 -19.72 1.54
C TYR A 12 -10.28 -18.41 0.98
N LEU A 13 -9.80 -17.26 1.51
CA LEU A 13 -10.22 -15.94 1.06
C LEU A 13 -9.83 -15.69 -0.40
N SER A 14 -8.62 -16.09 -0.80
CA SER A 14 -8.15 -15.92 -2.18
C SER A 14 -9.01 -16.72 -3.16
N ARG A 15 -9.28 -17.98 -2.88
CA ARG A 15 -10.17 -18.82 -3.71
C ARG A 15 -11.57 -18.21 -3.81
N LYS A 16 -12.12 -17.72 -2.71
CA LYS A 16 -13.45 -17.13 -2.70
C LYS A 16 -13.50 -15.82 -3.49
N ALA A 17 -12.44 -15.02 -3.39
CA ALA A 17 -12.29 -13.79 -4.16
C ALA A 17 -12.18 -14.07 -5.66
N ASP A 18 -11.38 -15.06 -6.06
CA ASP A 18 -11.23 -15.48 -7.47
C ASP A 18 -12.56 -15.92 -8.08
N ILE A 19 -13.30 -16.78 -7.38
CA ILE A 19 -14.61 -17.26 -7.83
C ILE A 19 -15.60 -16.10 -8.02
N ARG A 20 -15.58 -15.12 -7.11
CA ARG A 20 -16.46 -13.95 -7.13
C ARG A 20 -15.95 -12.79 -7.97
N ARG A 21 -14.72 -12.89 -8.49
CA ARG A 21 -14.02 -11.82 -9.21
C ARG A 21 -13.91 -10.53 -8.40
N VAL A 22 -13.57 -10.67 -7.12
CA VAL A 22 -13.38 -9.57 -6.18
C VAL A 22 -11.89 -9.25 -6.07
N PRO A 23 -11.48 -7.96 -6.18
CA PRO A 23 -10.09 -7.56 -5.97
C PRO A 23 -9.76 -7.62 -4.47
N LEU A 24 -9.27 -8.77 -3.98
CA LEU A 24 -8.99 -8.99 -2.57
C LEU A 24 -7.86 -8.10 -2.04
N SER A 25 -6.88 -7.77 -2.88
CA SER A 25 -5.71 -6.97 -2.52
C SER A 25 -5.45 -5.86 -3.53
N GLY A 26 -4.84 -4.79 -3.08
CA GLY A 26 -4.43 -3.66 -3.90
C GLY A 26 -3.19 -2.98 -3.37
N ALA A 27 -2.59 -2.10 -4.17
CA ALA A 27 -1.46 -1.28 -3.77
C ALA A 27 -1.75 0.21 -4.01
N LEU A 28 -1.34 1.05 -3.09
CA LEU A 28 -1.40 2.51 -3.19
C LEU A 28 0.03 3.06 -3.28
N GLU A 29 0.44 3.52 -4.44
CA GLU A 29 1.70 4.23 -4.65
C GLU A 29 1.49 5.72 -4.35
N ILE A 30 1.70 6.10 -3.10
CA ILE A 30 1.28 7.42 -2.62
C ILE A 30 2.19 8.57 -3.05
N SER A 31 3.45 8.30 -3.34
CA SER A 31 4.40 9.35 -3.74
C SER A 31 5.63 8.76 -4.44
N PRO A 32 6.16 9.39 -5.48
CA PRO A 32 7.41 8.99 -6.12
C PRO A 32 8.65 9.52 -5.39
N ILE A 33 8.50 10.26 -4.30
CA ILE A 33 9.61 10.83 -3.53
C ILE A 33 10.33 9.71 -2.78
N CYS A 34 11.66 9.67 -2.94
CA CYS A 34 12.50 8.69 -2.25
C CYS A 34 13.90 9.27 -1.98
N ASN A 35 14.45 8.94 -0.82
CA ASN A 35 15.82 9.29 -0.44
C ASN A 35 16.83 8.15 -0.73
N MET A 36 16.37 7.06 -1.34
CA MET A 36 17.21 5.94 -1.77
C MET A 36 17.55 6.04 -3.25
N ASP A 37 18.61 5.36 -3.66
CA ASP A 37 19.06 5.32 -5.06
C ASP A 37 19.21 3.87 -5.55
N CYS A 38 18.10 3.16 -5.54
CA CYS A 38 18.05 1.77 -5.98
C CYS A 38 18.19 1.69 -7.50
N LYS A 39 19.15 0.92 -7.99
CA LYS A 39 19.42 0.77 -9.44
C LYS A 39 18.24 0.23 -10.24
N MET A 40 17.32 -0.51 -9.61
CA MET A 40 16.16 -1.16 -10.24
C MET A 40 14.86 -0.38 -9.99
N CYS A 41 14.94 0.86 -9.49
CA CYS A 41 13.75 1.60 -9.11
C CYS A 41 13.03 2.15 -10.34
N TYR A 42 11.76 1.79 -10.49
CA TYR A 42 10.87 2.30 -11.53
C TYR A 42 9.90 3.39 -11.04
N VAL A 43 9.87 3.67 -9.75
CA VAL A 43 8.91 4.59 -9.11
C VAL A 43 9.49 5.97 -8.86
N LYS A 44 10.76 6.04 -8.43
CA LYS A 44 11.43 7.30 -8.08
C LYS A 44 11.46 8.27 -9.27
N MET A 45 11.01 9.48 -9.03
CA MET A 45 11.02 10.57 -10.02
C MET A 45 11.89 11.74 -9.57
N THR A 46 12.54 12.38 -10.54
CA THR A 46 13.18 13.69 -10.34
C THR A 46 12.12 14.77 -10.20
N LYS A 47 12.52 15.95 -9.68
CA LYS A 47 11.61 17.11 -9.61
C LYS A 47 11.03 17.49 -10.98
N GLU A 48 11.85 17.40 -12.04
CA GLU A 48 11.41 17.69 -13.40
C GLU A 48 10.37 16.69 -13.90
N GLN A 49 10.57 15.40 -13.62
CA GLN A 49 9.62 14.36 -13.96
C GLN A 49 8.30 14.54 -13.21
N MET A 50 8.37 14.87 -11.91
CA MET A 50 7.16 15.15 -11.11
C MET A 50 6.39 16.36 -11.65
N ASN A 51 7.08 17.43 -12.03
CA ASN A 51 6.45 18.62 -12.60
C ASN A 51 5.74 18.31 -13.94
N LYS A 52 6.31 17.43 -14.76
CA LYS A 52 5.69 16.98 -16.02
C LYS A 52 4.52 16.04 -15.80
N ALA A 53 4.58 15.20 -14.77
CA ALA A 53 3.52 14.24 -14.45
C ALA A 53 2.25 14.90 -13.88
N GLY A 54 2.35 16.14 -13.42
CA GLY A 54 1.25 16.89 -12.84
C GLY A 54 1.23 16.87 -11.31
N ARG A 55 0.08 17.17 -10.73
CA ARG A 55 -0.07 17.20 -9.28
C ARG A 55 -0.15 15.79 -8.67
N LYS A 56 0.32 15.70 -7.45
CA LYS A 56 0.16 14.50 -6.62
C LYS A 56 -1.31 14.31 -6.21
N THR A 57 -1.74 13.08 -6.08
CA THR A 57 -3.03 12.70 -5.51
C THR A 57 -3.14 13.22 -4.08
N THR A 58 -4.24 13.85 -3.75
CA THR A 58 -4.48 14.43 -2.42
C THR A 58 -4.89 13.36 -1.41
N PHE A 59 -4.82 13.70 -0.14
CA PHE A 59 -5.30 12.82 0.94
C PHE A 59 -6.78 12.42 0.74
N ASP A 60 -7.64 13.37 0.45
CA ASP A 60 -9.08 13.11 0.29
C ASP A 60 -9.36 12.20 -0.93
N GLU A 61 -8.63 12.39 -2.02
CA GLU A 61 -8.72 11.50 -3.19
C GLU A 61 -8.28 10.07 -2.85
N TRP A 62 -7.24 9.90 -2.03
CA TRP A 62 -6.84 8.56 -1.55
C TRP A 62 -7.92 7.90 -0.70
N ILE A 63 -8.59 8.67 0.16
CA ILE A 63 -9.70 8.17 0.97
C ILE A 63 -10.88 7.75 0.09
N ASP A 64 -11.21 8.52 -0.92
CA ASP A 64 -12.30 8.18 -1.85
C ASP A 64 -11.99 6.91 -2.66
N LEU A 65 -10.76 6.76 -3.12
CA LEU A 65 -10.31 5.53 -3.78
C LEU A 65 -10.37 4.32 -2.84
N ALA A 66 -9.98 4.51 -1.57
CA ALA A 66 -10.06 3.45 -0.56
C ALA A 66 -11.50 3.02 -0.27
N LYS A 67 -12.44 3.96 -0.21
CA LYS A 67 -13.87 3.64 -0.07
C LYS A 67 -14.36 2.79 -1.24
N GLN A 68 -14.05 3.16 -2.46
CA GLN A 68 -14.40 2.39 -3.65
C GLN A 68 -13.78 0.98 -3.62
N ALA A 69 -12.50 0.88 -3.25
CA ALA A 69 -11.83 -0.41 -3.10
C ALA A 69 -12.52 -1.28 -2.03
N LYS A 70 -12.95 -0.68 -0.92
CA LYS A 70 -13.68 -1.37 0.14
C LYS A 70 -15.03 -1.90 -0.35
N GLU A 71 -15.77 -1.09 -1.08
CA GLU A 71 -17.05 -1.49 -1.69
C GLU A 71 -16.90 -2.65 -2.68
N MET A 72 -15.77 -2.69 -3.41
CA MET A 72 -15.45 -3.80 -4.31
C MET A 72 -15.02 -5.08 -3.58
N GLY A 73 -14.77 -5.02 -2.29
CA GLY A 73 -14.40 -6.16 -1.46
C GLY A 73 -12.91 -6.29 -1.16
N THR A 74 -12.10 -5.29 -1.46
CA THR A 74 -10.68 -5.27 -1.12
C THR A 74 -10.49 -5.31 0.40
N LEU A 75 -9.63 -6.19 0.86
CA LEU A 75 -9.29 -6.37 2.27
C LEU A 75 -7.84 -5.99 2.59
N PHE A 76 -6.90 -6.37 1.71
CA PHE A 76 -5.49 -6.15 1.92
C PHE A 76 -5.01 -4.95 1.09
N LEU A 77 -4.34 -3.99 1.73
CA LEU A 77 -3.72 -2.85 1.06
C LEU A 77 -2.23 -2.78 1.36
N LEU A 78 -1.43 -2.67 0.31
CA LEU A 78 -0.03 -2.33 0.38
C LEU A 78 0.14 -0.84 0.14
N ILE A 79 0.71 -0.12 1.10
CA ILE A 79 1.10 1.28 0.90
C ILE A 79 2.56 1.29 0.48
N THR A 80 2.81 1.83 -0.70
CA THR A 80 4.12 1.86 -1.34
C THR A 80 4.33 3.19 -2.07
N GLY A 81 5.37 3.27 -2.85
CA GLY A 81 5.78 4.44 -3.62
C GLY A 81 7.29 4.46 -3.77
N GLY A 82 7.90 5.62 -3.67
CA GLY A 82 9.31 5.77 -3.40
C GLY A 82 9.60 5.31 -1.97
N GLU A 83 9.66 6.25 -1.04
CA GLU A 83 9.69 5.95 0.40
C GLU A 83 8.44 6.55 1.07
N PRO A 84 7.45 5.72 1.43
CA PRO A 84 6.17 6.19 1.96
C PRO A 84 6.29 7.08 3.20
N PHE A 85 7.27 6.82 4.07
CA PHE A 85 7.49 7.62 5.28
C PHE A 85 7.94 9.06 5.02
N LEU A 86 8.40 9.38 3.81
CA LEU A 86 8.70 10.75 3.42
C LEU A 86 7.46 11.55 3.04
N ASP A 87 6.32 10.88 2.88
CA ASP A 87 5.07 11.54 2.63
C ASP A 87 4.46 12.09 3.92
N LYS A 88 4.18 13.39 3.95
CA LYS A 88 3.63 14.07 5.14
C LYS A 88 2.28 13.51 5.59
N ASP A 89 1.50 13.00 4.67
CA ASP A 89 0.15 12.49 4.91
C ASP A 89 0.13 10.98 5.20
N PHE A 90 1.29 10.28 5.09
CA PHE A 90 1.37 8.83 5.26
C PHE A 90 0.73 8.34 6.56
N LYS A 91 1.11 8.94 7.69
CA LYS A 91 0.60 8.52 9.01
C LYS A 91 -0.92 8.68 9.11
N LYS A 92 -1.43 9.81 8.65
CA LYS A 92 -2.86 10.10 8.64
C LYS A 92 -3.60 9.13 7.73
N LEU A 93 -3.09 8.90 6.53
CA LEU A 93 -3.66 7.95 5.58
C LEU A 93 -3.70 6.53 6.16
N TYR A 94 -2.59 6.08 6.74
CA TYR A 94 -2.51 4.75 7.36
C TYR A 94 -3.57 4.55 8.45
N ILE A 95 -3.75 5.54 9.34
CA ILE A 95 -4.75 5.49 10.41
C ILE A 95 -6.16 5.40 9.84
N GLU A 96 -6.49 6.21 8.84
CA GLU A 96 -7.81 6.19 8.21
C GLU A 96 -8.09 4.86 7.51
N LEU A 97 -7.12 4.31 6.77
CA LEU A 97 -7.26 3.00 6.14
C LEU A 97 -7.44 1.88 7.18
N TYR A 98 -6.73 1.95 8.29
CA TYR A 98 -6.89 1.01 9.40
C TYR A 98 -8.30 1.11 10.00
N ASN A 99 -8.81 2.32 10.23
CA ASN A 99 -10.17 2.57 10.73
C ASN A 99 -11.25 2.06 9.76
N MET A 100 -10.96 2.02 8.46
CA MET A 100 -11.83 1.42 7.44
C MET A 100 -11.74 -0.12 7.40
N LEU A 101 -11.04 -0.74 8.35
CA LEU A 101 -10.85 -2.18 8.46
C LEU A 101 -10.09 -2.83 7.30
N PHE A 102 -9.13 -2.13 6.71
CA PHE A 102 -8.15 -2.74 5.83
C PHE A 102 -7.02 -3.40 6.63
N VAL A 103 -6.52 -4.51 6.13
CA VAL A 103 -5.25 -5.07 6.57
C VAL A 103 -4.15 -4.37 5.78
N CYS A 104 -3.52 -3.38 6.40
CA CYS A 104 -2.52 -2.55 5.74
C CYS A 104 -1.11 -3.10 5.93
N HIS A 105 -0.37 -3.16 4.83
CA HIS A 105 1.06 -3.36 4.81
C HIS A 105 1.72 -2.12 4.22
N PHE A 106 2.97 -1.89 4.53
CA PHE A 106 3.76 -0.85 3.88
C PHE A 106 5.13 -1.38 3.50
N GLN A 107 5.62 -0.93 2.37
CA GLN A 107 6.95 -1.30 1.87
C GLN A 107 7.85 -0.08 1.99
N HIS A 108 8.90 -0.21 2.78
CA HIS A 108 9.95 0.77 2.89
C HIS A 108 11.33 0.10 2.94
N PHE A 109 12.35 0.80 2.51
CA PHE A 109 13.70 0.23 2.39
C PHE A 109 14.59 0.47 3.60
N LEU A 110 14.25 1.41 4.48
CA LEU A 110 15.11 1.88 5.55
C LEU A 110 15.30 0.90 6.71
N LEU A 111 14.43 -0.10 6.83
CA LEU A 111 14.57 -1.11 7.87
C LEU A 111 14.27 -2.49 7.30
N LYS A 112 15.27 -3.34 7.19
CA LYS A 112 15.13 -4.79 7.01
C LYS A 112 14.44 -5.47 8.21
N THR A 113 13.75 -4.71 9.03
CA THR A 113 13.05 -5.23 10.20
C THR A 113 11.57 -5.15 9.96
N HIS A 114 10.92 -6.29 10.04
CA HIS A 114 9.48 -6.39 10.20
C HIS A 114 9.09 -5.61 11.47
N ILE A 115 8.75 -4.34 11.31
CA ILE A 115 8.06 -3.62 12.37
C ILE A 115 6.60 -4.05 12.30
N THR A 116 6.28 -5.12 13.01
CA THR A 116 4.93 -5.33 13.50
C THR A 116 4.66 -4.16 14.43
N MET A 117 3.81 -3.22 14.01
CA MET A 117 3.34 -2.17 14.90
C MET A 117 2.66 -2.86 16.09
N PRO A 118 3.08 -2.56 17.34
CA PRO A 118 2.33 -3.04 18.48
C PRO A 118 0.92 -2.49 18.39
N HIS A 119 -0.03 -3.34 18.68
CA HIS A 119 -1.42 -2.95 18.85
C HIS A 119 -1.49 -1.76 19.81
N LEU A 120 -2.02 -0.64 19.33
CA LEU A 120 -2.45 0.46 20.17
C LEU A 120 -3.68 0.03 20.95
#